data_a6aeb97a8e220873dced0c52248ccdd7
#
_entry.id   a6aeb97a8e220873dced0c52248ccdd7
#
_cell.length_a   1.000
_cell.length_b   1.000
_cell.length_c   1.000
_cell.angle_alpha   90.00
_cell.angle_beta   90.00
_cell.angle_gamma   90.00
#
_symmetry.space_group_name_H-M   'P 1'
#
loop_
_entity.id
_entity.type
_entity.pdbx_description
1 polymer ?
#
loop_
_entity_poly.entity_id
_entity_poly.type
_entity_poly.pdbx_seq_one_letter_code
_entity_poly.pdbx_strand_id
1 'polypeptide(L)'
;MIISEPRFSSAYITQDGSIKRFDDIGGMLLYNDEEKEDVFKFWVRDYENENWISSDLAKFIINRDITTPMGHGIIAVEDLGRAKEIAIKSDGKVMTFNEVLDHHNSMDHSDHH
;
A
#
# COMPACT_ATOMS: atom_id res chain seq x y z
N MET A 1 13.84 6.60 -9.58
CA MET A 1 13.08 7.23 -8.48
C MET A 1 13.90 7.23 -7.21
N ILE A 2 13.99 8.36 -6.56
CA ILE A 2 14.68 8.48 -5.25
C ILE A 2 13.63 8.34 -4.16
N ILE A 3 13.80 7.35 -3.28
CA ILE A 3 12.87 7.11 -2.18
C ILE A 3 13.43 7.77 -0.93
N SER A 4 12.84 8.90 -0.53
CA SER A 4 13.30 9.68 0.62
C SER A 4 12.67 9.25 1.94
N GLU A 5 11.55 8.52 1.90
CA GLU A 5 10.85 8.03 3.08
C GLU A 5 10.54 6.54 2.94
N PRO A 6 11.52 5.67 3.29
CA PRO A 6 11.37 4.24 3.06
C PRO A 6 10.12 3.61 3.68
N ARG A 7 9.65 4.13 4.82
CA ARG A 7 8.49 3.58 5.51
C ARG A 7 7.21 3.55 4.68
N PHE A 8 7.14 4.36 3.63
CA PHE A 8 5.97 4.41 2.75
C PHE A 8 6.19 3.66 1.44
N SER A 9 7.41 3.21 1.18
CA SER A 9 7.74 2.65 -0.12
C SER A 9 7.14 1.26 -0.31
N SER A 10 7.03 0.89 -1.58
CA SER A 10 6.47 -0.39 -1.98
C SER A 10 7.13 -0.85 -3.26
N ALA A 11 6.85 -2.08 -3.66
CA ALA A 11 7.42 -2.64 -4.87
C ALA A 11 6.56 -3.81 -5.34
N TYR A 12 6.66 -4.14 -6.62
CA TYR A 12 6.14 -5.43 -7.06
C TYR A 12 7.11 -6.08 -8.05
N ILE A 13 6.94 -7.38 -8.19
CA ILE A 13 7.71 -8.20 -9.12
C ILE A 13 6.71 -8.76 -10.12
N THR A 14 6.98 -8.57 -11.41
CA THR A 14 6.13 -9.11 -12.46
C THR A 14 6.43 -10.57 -12.70
N GLN A 15 5.57 -11.27 -13.45
CA GLN A 15 5.77 -12.68 -13.76
C GLN A 15 7.05 -12.94 -14.55
N ASP A 16 7.52 -11.97 -15.31
CA ASP A 16 8.77 -12.10 -16.06
C ASP A 16 10.02 -11.71 -15.25
N GLY A 17 9.84 -11.37 -13.96
CA GLY A 17 10.95 -11.08 -13.07
C GLY A 17 11.35 -9.61 -12.99
N SER A 18 10.65 -8.72 -13.66
CA SER A 18 10.92 -7.27 -13.56
C SER A 18 10.49 -6.74 -12.22
N ILE A 19 11.30 -5.84 -11.64
CA ILE A 19 11.01 -5.22 -10.35
C ILE A 19 10.66 -3.75 -10.56
N LYS A 20 9.53 -3.32 -10.01
CA LYS A 20 9.10 -1.92 -10.02
C LYS A 20 9.05 -1.43 -8.58
N ARG A 21 9.58 -0.23 -8.34
CA ARG A 21 9.64 0.37 -7.01
C ARG A 21 8.88 1.68 -6.98
N PHE A 22 8.22 1.94 -5.85
CA PHE A 22 7.37 3.11 -5.67
C PHE A 22 7.65 3.72 -4.30
N ASP A 23 7.43 5.02 -4.17
CA ASP A 23 7.62 5.72 -2.89
C ASP A 23 6.34 5.77 -2.04
N ASP A 24 5.25 5.15 -2.53
CA ASP A 24 3.94 5.22 -1.88
C ASP A 24 3.13 4.00 -2.30
N ILE A 25 2.40 3.39 -1.35
CA ILE A 25 1.61 2.19 -1.64
C ILE A 25 0.49 2.48 -2.63
N GLY A 26 -0.24 3.59 -2.42
CA GLY A 26 -1.30 3.98 -3.35
C GLY A 26 -0.78 4.27 -4.74
N GLY A 27 0.40 4.85 -4.85
CA GLY A 27 1.04 5.09 -6.13
C GLY A 27 1.35 3.80 -6.88
N MET A 28 1.78 2.76 -6.14
CA MET A 28 2.00 1.44 -6.73
C MET A 28 0.72 0.85 -7.29
N LEU A 29 -0.37 0.92 -6.52
CA LEU A 29 -1.66 0.37 -6.94
C LEU A 29 -2.20 1.10 -8.17
N LEU A 30 -2.07 2.42 -8.18
CA LEU A 30 -2.52 3.23 -9.30
C LEU A 30 -1.72 2.92 -10.57
N TYR A 31 -0.40 2.83 -10.46
CA TYR A 31 0.46 2.50 -11.59
C TYR A 31 0.10 1.13 -12.18
N ASN A 32 -0.06 0.14 -11.32
CA ASN A 32 -0.42 -1.21 -11.78
C ASN A 32 -1.81 -1.24 -12.43
N ASP A 33 -2.74 -0.45 -11.90
CA ASP A 33 -4.08 -0.35 -12.47
C ASP A 33 -4.04 0.27 -13.88
N GLU A 34 -3.18 1.25 -14.10
CA GLU A 34 -3.02 1.88 -15.41
C GLU A 34 -2.26 1.00 -16.39
N GLU A 35 -1.17 0.38 -15.94
CA GLU A 35 -0.27 -0.40 -16.80
C GLU A 35 -0.72 -1.84 -17.00
N LYS A 36 -1.56 -2.36 -16.09
CA LYS A 36 -2.08 -3.73 -16.19
C LYS A 36 -1.00 -4.79 -16.28
N GLU A 37 0.12 -4.58 -15.58
CA GLU A 37 1.20 -5.56 -15.59
C GLU A 37 0.79 -6.83 -14.84
N ASP A 38 1.33 -7.97 -15.27
CA ASP A 38 1.04 -9.26 -14.65
C ASP A 38 1.97 -9.44 -13.44
N VAL A 39 1.46 -9.14 -12.26
CA VAL A 39 2.25 -9.11 -11.04
C VAL A 39 2.34 -10.49 -10.40
N PHE A 40 3.56 -10.90 -10.09
CA PHE A 40 3.81 -12.14 -9.34
C PHE A 40 3.61 -11.91 -7.84
N LYS A 41 4.13 -10.79 -7.30
CA LYS A 41 4.06 -10.51 -5.86
C LYS A 41 4.22 -9.04 -5.57
N PHE A 42 3.42 -8.56 -4.60
CA PHE A 42 3.52 -7.20 -4.08
C PHE A 42 4.27 -7.21 -2.75
N TRP A 43 5.11 -6.18 -2.55
CA TRP A 43 5.88 -5.98 -1.32
C TRP A 43 5.63 -4.58 -0.80
N VAL A 44 5.56 -4.45 0.53
CA VAL A 44 5.40 -3.16 1.18
C VAL A 44 6.41 -3.05 2.32
N ARG A 45 6.69 -1.82 2.75
CA ARG A 45 7.53 -1.59 3.94
C ARG A 45 6.65 -1.43 5.16
N ASP A 46 7.13 -1.98 6.27
CA ASP A 46 6.50 -1.74 7.57
C ASP A 46 6.70 -0.27 7.94
N TYR A 47 5.63 0.41 8.32
CA TYR A 47 5.65 1.82 8.65
C TYR A 47 6.58 2.14 9.83
N GLU A 48 6.73 1.20 10.77
CA GLU A 48 7.49 1.43 11.99
C GLU A 48 8.95 1.01 11.88
N ASN A 49 9.23 -0.18 11.35
CA ASN A 49 10.59 -0.70 11.31
C ASN A 49 11.21 -0.71 9.92
N GLU A 50 10.46 -0.34 8.90
CA GLU A 50 10.89 -0.23 7.50
C GLU A 50 11.31 -1.56 6.87
N ASN A 51 11.01 -2.69 7.50
CA ASN A 51 11.27 -4.00 6.91
C ASN A 51 10.32 -4.27 5.75
N TRP A 52 10.79 -5.01 4.76
CA TRP A 52 9.93 -5.47 3.67
C TRP A 52 8.99 -6.55 4.16
N ILE A 53 7.71 -6.42 3.80
CA ILE A 53 6.67 -7.39 4.15
C ILE A 53 5.95 -7.79 2.88
N SER A 54 5.68 -9.10 2.71
CA SER A 54 4.78 -9.57 1.66
C SER A 54 3.39 -8.96 1.90
N SER A 55 2.74 -8.51 0.84
CA SER A 55 1.43 -7.86 0.97
C SER A 55 0.38 -8.73 1.65
N ASP A 56 0.48 -10.06 1.50
CA ASP A 56 -0.48 -10.98 2.13
C ASP A 56 -0.33 -11.06 3.65
N LEU A 57 0.84 -10.67 4.18
CA LEU A 57 1.09 -10.69 5.62
C LEU A 57 0.92 -9.32 6.26
N ALA A 58 0.86 -8.27 5.45
CA ALA A 58 0.76 -6.90 5.96
C ALA A 58 -0.67 -6.57 6.37
N LYS A 59 -0.78 -5.69 7.37
CA LYS A 59 -2.04 -5.05 7.76
C LYS A 59 -1.95 -3.61 7.28
N PHE A 60 -3.00 -3.10 6.67
CA PHE A 60 -2.99 -1.78 6.04
C PHE A 60 -3.92 -0.84 6.79
N ILE A 61 -3.54 0.42 6.87
CA ILE A 61 -4.37 1.47 7.46
C ILE A 61 -4.46 2.58 6.42
N ILE A 62 -5.68 3.00 6.11
CA ILE A 62 -5.91 4.10 5.17
C ILE A 62 -6.56 5.24 5.96
N ASN A 63 -5.93 6.41 5.92
CA ASN A 63 -6.49 7.60 6.55
C ASN A 63 -5.89 8.82 5.87
N ARG A 64 -6.75 9.74 5.46
CA ARG A 64 -6.31 10.97 4.78
C ARG A 64 -5.46 11.89 5.66
N ASP A 65 -5.51 11.69 6.98
CA ASP A 65 -4.66 12.45 7.92
C ASP A 65 -3.23 11.94 7.94
N ILE A 66 -2.98 10.75 7.37
CA ILE A 66 -1.63 10.22 7.22
C ILE A 66 -1.04 10.81 5.94
N THR A 67 0.05 11.56 6.08
CA THR A 67 0.71 12.18 4.93
C THR A 67 1.69 11.19 4.32
N THR A 68 1.46 10.77 3.08
CA THR A 68 2.35 9.91 2.33
C THR A 68 2.86 10.66 1.09
N PRO A 69 3.97 10.21 0.47
CA PRO A 69 4.58 10.94 -0.65
C PRO A 69 3.64 11.27 -1.81
N MET A 70 2.74 10.37 -2.16
CA MET A 70 1.77 10.59 -3.24
C MET A 70 0.39 10.98 -2.73
N GLY A 71 0.25 11.17 -1.43
CA GLY A 71 -0.99 11.66 -0.84
C GLY A 71 -2.12 10.65 -0.69
N HIS A 72 -1.84 9.36 -0.82
CA HIS A 72 -2.89 8.33 -0.73
C HIS A 72 -3.23 7.93 0.72
N GLY A 73 -2.35 8.22 1.67
CA GLY A 73 -2.62 7.98 3.09
C GLY A 73 -2.67 6.51 3.48
N ILE A 74 -1.92 5.65 2.80
CA ILE A 74 -1.90 4.21 3.06
C ILE A 74 -0.56 3.84 3.71
N ILE A 75 -0.62 3.16 4.85
CA ILE A 75 0.56 2.60 5.49
C ILE A 75 0.37 1.11 5.73
N ALA A 76 1.47 0.39 5.91
CA ALA A 76 1.44 -1.04 6.18
C ALA A 76 2.19 -1.34 7.48
N VAL A 77 1.71 -2.33 8.23
CA VAL A 77 2.34 -2.79 9.47
C VAL A 77 2.22 -4.30 9.50
N GLU A 78 3.25 -4.98 9.95
CA GLU A 78 3.20 -6.44 10.05
C GLU A 78 2.39 -6.90 11.26
N ASP A 79 2.57 -6.24 12.39
CA ASP A 79 1.94 -6.64 13.66
C ASP A 79 0.49 -6.14 13.75
N LEU A 80 -0.44 -7.05 13.94
CA LEU A 80 -1.86 -6.71 14.05
C LEU A 80 -2.17 -5.81 15.24
N GLY A 81 -1.52 -6.06 16.38
CA GLY A 81 -1.72 -5.24 17.57
C GLY A 81 -1.32 -3.80 17.35
N ARG A 82 -0.16 -3.57 16.71
CA ARG A 82 0.28 -2.23 16.37
C ARG A 82 -0.62 -1.58 15.33
N ALA A 83 -1.08 -2.36 14.34
CA ALA A 83 -2.01 -1.84 13.33
C ALA A 83 -3.28 -1.31 13.99
N LYS A 84 -3.83 -2.06 14.94
CA LYS A 84 -5.04 -1.63 15.66
C LYS A 84 -4.81 -0.36 16.47
N GLU A 85 -3.66 -0.27 17.15
CA GLU A 85 -3.33 0.93 17.91
C GLU A 85 -3.22 2.16 17.03
N ILE A 86 -2.55 2.04 15.89
CA ILE A 86 -2.38 3.13 14.94
C ILE A 86 -3.74 3.54 14.37
N ALA A 87 -4.57 2.57 14.01
CA ALA A 87 -5.89 2.83 13.46
C ALA A 87 -6.77 3.60 14.45
N ILE A 88 -6.74 3.24 15.73
CA ILE A 88 -7.51 3.94 16.77
C ILE A 88 -7.05 5.39 16.88
N LYS A 89 -5.72 5.61 16.92
CA LYS A 89 -5.16 6.95 17.09
C LYS A 89 -5.41 7.87 15.90
N SER A 90 -5.45 7.30 14.70
CA SER A 90 -5.60 8.08 13.47
C SER A 90 -7.03 8.09 12.94
N ASP A 91 -7.96 7.49 13.66
CA ASP A 91 -9.36 7.32 13.23
C ASP A 91 -9.43 6.56 11.89
N GLY A 92 -8.52 5.62 11.71
CA GLY A 92 -8.45 4.78 10.53
C GLY A 92 -9.04 3.40 10.76
N LYS A 93 -8.88 2.54 9.79
CA LYS A 93 -9.39 1.18 9.82
C LYS A 93 -8.31 0.22 9.37
N VAL A 94 -8.19 -0.92 10.05
CA VAL A 94 -7.24 -1.97 9.65
C VAL A 94 -7.85 -2.79 8.51
N MET A 95 -7.08 -2.97 7.44
CA MET A 95 -7.52 -3.67 6.24
C MET A 95 -6.49 -4.70 5.79
N THR A 96 -6.96 -5.77 5.15
CA THR A 96 -6.07 -6.69 4.44
C THR A 96 -5.72 -6.11 3.08
N PHE A 97 -4.74 -6.72 2.40
CA PHE A 97 -4.37 -6.26 1.05
C PHE A 97 -5.56 -6.38 0.08
N ASN A 98 -6.31 -7.48 0.16
CA ASN A 98 -7.49 -7.67 -0.69
C ASN A 98 -8.53 -6.57 -0.45
N GLU A 99 -8.73 -6.20 0.81
CA GLU A 99 -9.65 -5.11 1.14
C GLU A 99 -9.16 -3.77 0.59
N VAL A 100 -7.85 -3.53 0.62
CA VAL A 100 -7.27 -2.31 0.04
C VAL A 100 -7.48 -2.29 -1.47
N LEU A 101 -7.27 -3.41 -2.14
CA LEU A 101 -7.51 -3.52 -3.59
C LEU A 101 -8.97 -3.27 -3.93
N ASP A 102 -9.90 -3.84 -3.16
CA ASP A 102 -11.32 -3.62 -3.37
C ASP A 102 -11.70 -2.15 -3.16
N HIS A 103 -11.15 -1.52 -2.14
CA HIS A 103 -11.37 -0.10 -1.87
C HIS A 103 -10.88 0.76 -3.03
N HIS A 104 -9.68 0.47 -3.53
CA HIS A 104 -9.08 1.18 -4.66
C HIS A 104 -9.92 1.00 -5.92
N ASN A 105 -10.33 -0.23 -6.22
CA ASN A 105 -11.14 -0.55 -7.39
C ASN A 105 -12.53 0.09 -7.32
N SER A 106 -13.13 0.13 -6.13
CA SER A 106 -14.43 0.76 -5.93
C SER A 106 -14.37 2.26 -6.24
N MET A 107 -13.29 2.92 -5.86
CA MET A 107 -13.10 4.33 -6.15
C MET A 107 -12.95 4.57 -7.65
N ASP A 108 -12.22 3.69 -8.36
CA ASP A 108 -12.09 3.75 -9.81
C ASP A 108 -13.43 3.56 -10.51
N HIS A 109 -14.20 2.58 -10.06
CA HIS A 109 -15.49 2.27 -10.67
C HIS A 109 -16.50 3.40 -10.56
N SER A 110 -16.42 4.20 -9.51
CA SER A 110 -17.35 5.31 -9.32
C SER A 110 -17.23 6.36 -10.42
N ASP A 111 -16.10 6.38 -11.13
CA ASP A 111 -15.85 7.36 -12.19
C ASP A 111 -16.47 6.97 -13.53
N HIS A 112 -17.01 5.77 -13.63
CA HIS A 112 -17.55 5.25 -14.89
C HIS A 112 -19.06 5.43 -15.05
N HIS A 113 -19.66 6.11 -14.12
CA HIS A 113 -21.12 6.32 -14.14
C HIS A 113 -21.52 7.79 -14.27
#